data_0973853d9fc8f1c3264b8f35f9928901
#
_entry.id   0973853d9fc8f1c3264b8f35f9928901
#
_cell.length_a   1.000
_cell.length_b   1.000
_cell.length_c   1.000
_cell.angle_alpha   90.00
_cell.angle_beta   90.00
_cell.angle_gamma   90.00
#
_symmetry.space_group_name_H-M   'P 1'
#
loop_
_entity.id
_entity.type
_entity.pdbx_description
1 polymer ?
#
loop_
_entity_poly.entity_id
_entity_poly.type
_entity_poly.pdbx_seq_one_letter_code
_entity_poly.pdbx_strand_id
1 'polypeptide(L)'
;MKKLLFVLCLLPTFLFSQTKLKDSVFFQNPIFKGMYSEVLEEPLWVEYVVKCPNGTSPRTGMDFFTVDSIKTSDGKDYENNIYDKGHLAPAADFNCTKEMLFSTFTFLNCCLQDQYLNRGTWRLLESHERELAKTATVKVKIVLVFDKKSI
;
A
#
# COMPACT_ATOMS: atom_id res chain seq x y z
N MET A 1 -0.77 -33.65 49.25
CA MET A 1 -1.53 -33.47 48.01
C MET A 1 -1.50 -31.98 47.59
N LYS A 2 -0.64 -31.60 46.61
CA LYS A 2 -0.53 -30.22 46.13
C LYS A 2 -1.57 -29.99 45.03
N LYS A 3 -2.51 -29.08 45.29
CA LYS A 3 -3.51 -28.66 44.28
C LYS A 3 -2.84 -27.72 43.28
N LEU A 4 -2.76 -28.15 42.02
CA LEU A 4 -2.28 -27.33 40.90
C LEU A 4 -3.44 -26.43 40.43
N LEU A 5 -3.28 -25.14 40.63
CA LEU A 5 -4.25 -24.11 40.16
C LEU A 5 -3.92 -23.76 38.71
N PHE A 6 -4.74 -24.19 37.76
CA PHE A 6 -4.65 -23.77 36.37
C PHE A 6 -5.27 -22.38 36.22
N VAL A 7 -4.45 -21.36 36.01
CA VAL A 7 -4.92 -20.03 35.61
C VAL A 7 -5.04 -20.01 34.10
N LEU A 8 -6.28 -20.08 33.59
CA LEU A 8 -6.59 -19.92 32.17
C LEU A 8 -6.56 -18.41 31.83
N CYS A 9 -5.44 -17.92 31.28
CA CYS A 9 -5.39 -16.58 30.73
C CYS A 9 -6.22 -16.53 29.43
N LEU A 10 -7.43 -16.02 29.53
CA LEU A 10 -8.24 -15.60 28.39
C LEU A 10 -7.63 -14.31 27.83
N LEU A 11 -6.76 -14.44 26.82
CA LEU A 11 -6.37 -13.30 26.00
C LEU A 11 -7.58 -12.83 25.20
N PRO A 12 -7.96 -11.55 25.25
CA PRO A 12 -9.01 -11.04 24.37
C PRO A 12 -8.51 -11.14 22.94
N THR A 13 -9.05 -12.06 22.18
CA THR A 13 -8.92 -12.05 20.73
C THR A 13 -9.67 -10.83 20.22
N PHE A 14 -8.94 -9.75 19.93
CA PHE A 14 -9.47 -8.66 19.11
C PHE A 14 -9.74 -9.23 17.72
N LEU A 15 -10.94 -9.73 17.53
CA LEU A 15 -11.51 -9.94 16.21
C LEU A 15 -11.66 -8.56 15.57
N PHE A 16 -10.65 -8.13 14.83
CA PHE A 16 -10.83 -7.08 13.83
C PHE A 16 -11.84 -7.63 12.82
N SER A 17 -13.11 -7.35 13.06
CA SER A 17 -14.14 -7.50 12.06
C SER A 17 -13.79 -6.52 10.93
N GLN A 18 -13.07 -7.00 9.92
CA GLN A 18 -13.01 -6.31 8.64
C GLN A 18 -14.42 -6.37 8.08
N THR A 19 -15.21 -5.33 8.33
CA THR A 19 -16.43 -5.10 7.58
C THR A 19 -16.03 -5.09 6.12
N LYS A 20 -16.37 -6.16 5.39
CA LYS A 20 -16.17 -6.28 3.96
C LYS A 20 -17.02 -5.18 3.34
N LEU A 21 -16.39 -4.06 2.97
CA LEU A 21 -17.06 -3.00 2.24
C LEU A 21 -17.66 -3.63 0.99
N LYS A 22 -18.97 -3.45 0.80
CA LYS A 22 -19.77 -4.13 -0.24
C LYS A 22 -19.34 -3.77 -1.66
N ASP A 23 -18.52 -2.73 -1.80
CA ASP A 23 -18.00 -2.13 -3.02
C ASP A 23 -16.52 -2.45 -3.29
N SER A 24 -15.89 -3.34 -2.50
CA SER A 24 -14.46 -3.61 -2.64
C SER A 24 -14.17 -4.52 -3.84
N VAL A 25 -13.24 -4.08 -4.67
CA VAL A 25 -12.79 -4.77 -5.88
C VAL A 25 -11.38 -5.28 -5.71
N PHE A 26 -11.17 -6.59 -5.98
CA PHE A 26 -9.83 -7.17 -6.03
C PHE A 26 -9.15 -6.79 -7.35
N PHE A 27 -7.88 -6.38 -7.27
CA PHE A 27 -7.06 -6.13 -8.43
C PHE A 27 -5.70 -6.81 -8.31
N GLN A 28 -5.10 -7.10 -9.44
CA GLN A 28 -3.75 -7.66 -9.53
C GLN A 28 -3.10 -7.25 -10.83
N ASN A 29 -1.83 -6.87 -10.75
CA ASN A 29 -0.94 -6.69 -11.89
C ASN A 29 0.33 -7.55 -11.68
N PRO A 30 1.33 -7.55 -12.59
CA PRO A 30 2.52 -8.40 -12.45
C PRO A 30 3.40 -8.11 -11.23
N ILE A 31 3.26 -6.95 -10.58
CA ILE A 31 4.17 -6.50 -9.52
C ILE A 31 3.50 -6.37 -8.15
N PHE A 32 2.21 -6.12 -8.07
CA PHE A 32 1.47 -6.06 -6.81
C PHE A 32 0.00 -6.47 -7.00
N LYS A 33 -0.67 -6.75 -5.90
CA LYS A 33 -2.11 -7.03 -5.83
C LYS A 33 -2.72 -6.32 -4.63
N GLY A 34 -4.02 -6.12 -4.66
CA GLY A 34 -4.70 -5.42 -3.57
C GLY A 34 -6.22 -5.52 -3.63
N MET A 35 -6.82 -4.75 -2.75
CA MET A 35 -8.26 -4.52 -2.71
C MET A 35 -8.50 -3.01 -2.74
N TYR A 36 -9.42 -2.56 -3.53
CA TYR A 36 -9.77 -1.17 -3.72
C TYR A 36 -11.24 -0.92 -3.35
N SER A 37 -11.55 0.21 -2.75
CA SER A 37 -12.91 0.68 -2.53
C SER A 37 -13.27 1.74 -3.56
N GLU A 38 -14.26 1.46 -4.41
CA GLU A 38 -14.76 2.42 -5.40
C GLU A 38 -15.59 3.56 -4.76
N VAL A 39 -16.08 3.37 -3.54
CA VAL A 39 -16.80 4.40 -2.77
C VAL A 39 -15.84 5.36 -2.09
N LEU A 40 -14.76 4.84 -1.48
CA LEU A 40 -13.74 5.66 -0.84
C LEU A 40 -12.73 6.22 -1.86
N GLU A 41 -12.70 5.64 -3.06
CA GLU A 41 -11.69 5.91 -4.10
C GLU A 41 -10.25 5.79 -3.57
N GLU A 42 -10.05 4.75 -2.71
CA GLU A 42 -8.80 4.48 -2.03
C GLU A 42 -8.49 2.97 -1.98
N PRO A 43 -7.23 2.56 -2.05
CA PRO A 43 -6.84 1.19 -1.79
C PRO A 43 -7.12 0.82 -0.33
N LEU A 44 -7.69 -0.36 -0.09
CA LEU A 44 -7.90 -0.92 1.25
C LEU A 44 -6.64 -1.63 1.74
N TRP A 45 -5.96 -2.29 0.84
CA TRP A 45 -4.64 -2.88 1.07
C TRP A 45 -3.92 -3.16 -0.24
N VAL A 46 -2.60 -3.15 -0.18
CA VAL A 46 -1.69 -3.55 -1.27
C VAL A 46 -0.66 -4.53 -0.72
N GLU A 47 -0.34 -5.56 -1.51
CA GLU A 47 0.69 -6.57 -1.19
C GLU A 47 1.64 -6.71 -2.37
N TYR A 48 2.95 -6.71 -2.08
CA TYR A 48 4.01 -6.84 -3.08
C TYR A 48 5.25 -7.56 -2.53
N VAL A 49 6.15 -7.90 -3.44
CA VAL A 49 7.50 -8.37 -3.12
C VAL A 49 8.48 -7.39 -3.77
N VAL A 50 9.43 -6.88 -3.00
CA VAL A 50 10.49 -5.99 -3.53
C VAL A 50 11.26 -6.74 -4.62
N LYS A 51 11.31 -6.15 -5.84
CA LYS A 51 11.91 -6.81 -7.02
C LYS A 51 13.25 -6.21 -7.42
N CYS A 52 13.42 -4.92 -7.20
CA CYS A 52 14.51 -4.13 -7.77
C CYS A 52 15.28 -3.34 -6.72
N PRO A 53 15.97 -3.99 -5.75
CA PRO A 53 16.67 -3.26 -4.68
C PRO A 53 17.79 -2.35 -5.21
N ASN A 54 18.26 -2.57 -6.43
CA ASN A 54 19.31 -1.80 -7.10
C ASN A 54 18.89 -1.30 -8.49
N GLY A 55 17.60 -1.14 -8.75
CA GLY A 55 17.09 -0.67 -10.02
C GLY A 55 17.42 0.82 -10.24
N THR A 56 17.49 1.24 -11.50
CA THR A 56 17.94 2.60 -11.91
C THR A 56 17.10 3.23 -13.02
N SER A 57 15.99 2.61 -13.42
CA SER A 57 15.12 3.18 -14.45
C SER A 57 14.59 4.55 -14.04
N PRO A 58 14.69 5.57 -14.92
CA PRO A 58 14.29 6.94 -14.57
C PRO A 58 12.76 7.11 -14.55
N ARG A 59 12.27 7.92 -13.63
CA ARG A 59 10.85 8.26 -13.47
C ARG A 59 10.37 9.40 -14.38
N THR A 60 11.25 9.94 -15.22
CA THR A 60 10.96 11.13 -16.04
C THR A 60 9.72 10.91 -16.92
N GLY A 61 8.78 11.83 -16.86
CA GLY A 61 7.55 11.82 -17.65
C GLY A 61 6.47 10.82 -17.16
N MET A 62 6.64 10.25 -15.97
CA MET A 62 5.61 9.39 -15.37
C MET A 62 4.74 10.18 -14.40
N ASP A 63 3.43 10.00 -14.51
CA ASP A 63 2.43 10.43 -13.53
C ASP A 63 1.39 9.32 -13.37
N PHE A 64 0.55 9.43 -12.34
CA PHE A 64 -0.49 8.44 -12.05
C PHE A 64 -1.58 8.44 -13.11
N PHE A 65 -2.05 7.23 -13.43
CA PHE A 65 -3.12 6.98 -14.40
C PHE A 65 -4.25 6.16 -13.77
N THR A 66 -5.47 6.37 -14.27
CA THR A 66 -6.66 5.59 -13.93
C THR A 66 -6.71 4.29 -14.72
N VAL A 67 -7.49 3.32 -14.25
CA VAL A 67 -7.82 2.08 -14.98
C VAL A 67 -9.33 2.06 -15.28
N ASP A 68 -9.71 1.73 -16.50
CA ASP A 68 -11.11 1.82 -16.93
C ASP A 68 -12.08 0.87 -16.22
N SER A 69 -11.54 -0.23 -15.66
CA SER A 69 -12.35 -1.31 -15.06
C SER A 69 -12.71 -1.08 -13.59
N ILE A 70 -12.10 -0.10 -12.92
CA ILE A 70 -12.29 0.19 -11.50
C ILE A 70 -12.39 1.71 -11.35
N LYS A 71 -13.43 2.19 -10.68
CA LYS A 71 -13.55 3.60 -10.35
C LYS A 71 -12.50 3.95 -9.30
N THR A 72 -11.46 4.67 -9.71
CA THR A 72 -10.38 5.12 -8.82
C THR A 72 -10.45 6.62 -8.60
N SER A 73 -9.73 7.13 -7.59
CA SER A 73 -9.31 8.53 -7.54
C SER A 73 -8.61 8.92 -8.85
N ASP A 74 -8.56 10.20 -9.13
CA ASP A 74 -7.87 10.75 -10.28
C ASP A 74 -6.99 11.96 -9.91
N GLY A 75 -6.41 12.62 -10.91
CA GLY A 75 -5.55 13.78 -10.66
C GLY A 75 -6.24 14.94 -9.95
N LYS A 76 -7.57 15.07 -10.07
CA LYS A 76 -8.35 16.19 -9.49
C LYS A 76 -8.49 16.05 -7.98
N ASP A 77 -8.54 14.82 -7.45
CA ASP A 77 -8.63 14.56 -6.01
C ASP A 77 -7.38 15.04 -5.26
N TYR A 78 -6.28 15.23 -5.99
CA TYR A 78 -5.00 15.72 -5.47
C TYR A 78 -4.74 17.19 -5.77
N GLU A 79 -5.67 17.89 -6.41
CA GLU A 79 -5.57 19.32 -6.67
C GLU A 79 -5.97 20.13 -5.42
N ASN A 80 -5.27 21.24 -5.18
CA ASN A 80 -5.60 22.20 -4.11
C ASN A 80 -5.67 21.60 -2.69
N ASN A 81 -4.94 20.54 -2.42
CA ASN A 81 -4.81 19.95 -1.09
C ASN A 81 -3.33 19.86 -0.65
N ILE A 82 -3.10 19.44 0.60
CA ILE A 82 -1.77 19.37 1.21
C ILE A 82 -1.14 17.98 1.10
N TYR A 83 -1.83 17.02 0.49
CA TYR A 83 -1.36 15.64 0.43
C TYR A 83 -0.56 15.37 -0.84
N ASP A 84 0.37 14.44 -0.74
CA ASP A 84 1.08 13.88 -1.89
C ASP A 84 0.28 12.73 -2.50
N LYS A 85 0.46 12.49 -3.80
CA LYS A 85 0.14 11.21 -4.44
C LYS A 85 1.13 10.15 -3.91
N GLY A 86 0.77 9.51 -2.80
CA GLY A 86 1.64 8.55 -2.12
C GLY A 86 1.55 7.16 -2.74
N HIS A 87 2.69 6.58 -3.11
CA HIS A 87 2.74 5.17 -3.51
C HIS A 87 2.60 4.25 -2.29
N LEU A 88 1.82 3.18 -2.41
CA LEU A 88 1.84 2.07 -1.46
C LEU A 88 2.94 1.05 -1.82
N ALA A 89 2.93 0.49 -3.03
CA ALA A 89 4.06 -0.25 -3.57
C ALA A 89 5.05 0.76 -4.19
N PRO A 90 6.24 0.96 -3.61
CA PRO A 90 7.12 2.05 -3.99
C PRO A 90 7.66 1.93 -5.40
N ALA A 91 7.69 3.03 -6.14
CA ALA A 91 8.25 3.05 -7.49
C ALA A 91 9.72 2.57 -7.54
N ALA A 92 10.51 2.89 -6.52
CA ALA A 92 11.92 2.48 -6.44
C ALA A 92 12.11 0.97 -6.22
N ASP A 93 11.09 0.25 -5.75
CA ASP A 93 11.13 -1.20 -5.55
C ASP A 93 10.91 -1.99 -6.84
N PHE A 94 10.53 -1.29 -7.93
CA PHE A 94 10.16 -1.86 -9.23
C PHE A 94 10.85 -1.18 -10.41
N ASN A 95 11.93 -0.46 -10.19
CA ASN A 95 12.62 0.31 -11.23
C ASN A 95 13.76 -0.46 -11.95
N CYS A 96 13.66 -1.80 -12.07
CA CYS A 96 14.53 -2.59 -12.91
C CYS A 96 14.30 -2.32 -14.40
N THR A 97 13.02 -2.18 -14.79
CA THR A 97 12.62 -1.82 -16.15
C THR A 97 11.62 -0.67 -16.12
N LYS A 98 11.48 0.02 -17.27
CA LYS A 98 10.53 1.11 -17.41
C LYS A 98 9.09 0.64 -17.27
N GLU A 99 8.78 -0.57 -17.74
CA GLU A 99 7.44 -1.18 -17.67
C GLU A 99 7.04 -1.50 -16.23
N MET A 100 7.94 -2.11 -15.45
CA MET A 100 7.70 -2.39 -14.04
C MET A 100 7.50 -1.10 -13.25
N LEU A 101 8.39 -0.12 -13.47
CA LEU A 101 8.31 1.18 -12.86
C LEU A 101 6.99 1.88 -13.20
N PHE A 102 6.61 1.92 -14.49
CA PHE A 102 5.34 2.53 -14.93
C PHE A 102 4.13 1.87 -14.29
N SER A 103 4.14 0.54 -14.11
CA SER A 103 3.05 -0.20 -13.47
C SER A 103 2.77 0.21 -12.02
N THR A 104 3.70 0.91 -11.35
CA THR A 104 3.46 1.46 -10.01
C THR A 104 2.65 2.75 -10.03
N PHE A 105 2.57 3.46 -11.15
CA PHE A 105 1.91 4.76 -11.30
C PHE A 105 0.41 4.66 -11.59
N THR A 106 -0.28 3.66 -11.11
CA THR A 106 -1.73 3.58 -11.16
C THR A 106 -2.36 4.10 -9.87
N PHE A 107 -3.53 4.75 -9.97
CA PHE A 107 -4.29 5.18 -8.80
C PHE A 107 -4.76 4.03 -7.91
N LEU A 108 -4.75 2.78 -8.39
CA LEU A 108 -4.92 1.58 -7.54
C LEU A 108 -3.81 1.41 -6.48
N ASN A 109 -2.68 2.07 -6.67
CA ASN A 109 -1.50 2.04 -5.82
C ASN A 109 -1.20 3.39 -5.17
N CYS A 110 -2.13 4.33 -5.25
CA CYS A 110 -2.00 5.70 -4.79
C CYS A 110 -2.93 5.96 -3.61
N CYS A 111 -2.48 6.69 -2.61
CA CYS A 111 -3.34 7.21 -1.55
C CYS A 111 -2.98 8.66 -1.22
N LEU A 112 -3.93 9.39 -0.62
CA LEU A 112 -3.69 10.70 -0.03
C LEU A 112 -2.74 10.55 1.16
N GLN A 113 -1.48 10.91 0.97
CA GLN A 113 -0.45 10.73 1.99
C GLN A 113 0.07 12.07 2.50
N ASP A 114 0.10 12.24 3.84
CA ASP A 114 0.71 13.41 4.44
C ASP A 114 2.15 13.60 3.93
N GLN A 115 2.48 14.82 3.50
CA GLN A 115 3.77 15.10 2.86
C GLN A 115 4.98 14.86 3.78
N TYR A 116 4.85 15.10 5.09
CA TYR A 116 5.93 14.85 6.05
C TYR A 116 6.14 13.35 6.28
N LEU A 117 5.03 12.59 6.31
CA LEU A 117 5.09 11.14 6.35
C LEU A 117 5.72 10.60 5.06
N ASN A 118 5.17 10.95 3.89
CA ASN A 118 5.59 10.42 2.59
C ASN A 118 7.08 10.70 2.31
N ARG A 119 7.48 11.96 2.46
CA ARG A 119 8.86 12.41 2.17
C ARG A 119 9.85 12.11 3.30
N GLY A 120 9.35 11.76 4.49
CA GLY A 120 10.10 11.47 5.71
C GLY A 120 10.18 9.99 6.06
N THR A 121 9.45 9.60 7.09
CA THR A 121 9.50 8.24 7.69
C THR A 121 9.13 7.14 6.70
N TRP A 122 8.14 7.37 5.84
CA TRP A 122 7.71 6.40 4.82
C TRP A 122 8.84 6.11 3.83
N ARG A 123 9.47 7.15 3.29
CA ARG A 123 10.64 7.03 2.41
C ARG A 123 11.81 6.28 3.06
N LEU A 124 12.02 6.46 4.37
CA LEU A 124 13.05 5.74 5.11
C LEU A 124 12.71 4.25 5.24
N LEU A 125 11.44 3.92 5.52
CA LEU A 125 10.96 2.54 5.57
C LEU A 125 11.18 1.84 4.22
N GLU A 126 10.74 2.44 3.12
CA GLU A 126 10.97 1.94 1.76
C GLU A 126 12.45 1.70 1.44
N SER A 127 13.31 2.61 1.90
CA SER A 127 14.77 2.45 1.72
C SER A 127 15.30 1.26 2.52
N HIS A 128 14.77 1.02 3.71
CA HIS A 128 15.13 -0.14 4.53
C HIS A 128 14.65 -1.45 3.91
N GLU A 129 13.45 -1.49 3.35
CA GLU A 129 12.92 -2.64 2.62
C GLU A 129 13.83 -3.03 1.45
N ARG A 130 14.30 -2.05 0.66
CA ARG A 130 15.25 -2.29 -0.43
C ARG A 130 16.61 -2.78 0.06
N GLU A 131 17.10 -2.26 1.19
CA GLU A 131 18.35 -2.72 1.78
C GLU A 131 18.26 -4.20 2.20
N LEU A 132 17.19 -4.58 2.88
CA LEU A 132 16.91 -5.98 3.22
C LEU A 132 16.76 -6.86 1.99
N ALA A 133 16.14 -6.35 0.94
CA ALA A 133 15.88 -7.11 -0.29
C ALA A 133 17.15 -7.44 -1.10
N LYS A 134 18.30 -6.86 -0.77
CA LYS A 134 19.59 -7.24 -1.38
C LYS A 134 20.04 -8.64 -0.97
N THR A 135 19.62 -9.12 0.18
CA THR A 135 20.07 -10.39 0.78
C THR A 135 18.94 -11.36 1.10
N ALA A 136 17.68 -10.91 1.09
CA ALA A 136 16.53 -11.71 1.45
C ALA A 136 15.30 -11.37 0.57
N THR A 137 14.32 -12.27 0.52
CA THR A 137 13.03 -11.96 -0.08
C THR A 137 12.22 -11.11 0.90
N VAL A 138 11.91 -9.87 0.52
CA VAL A 138 11.08 -8.96 1.31
C VAL A 138 9.68 -8.91 0.70
N LYS A 139 8.70 -9.37 1.49
CA LYS A 139 7.29 -9.31 1.17
C LYS A 139 6.62 -8.28 2.09
N VAL A 140 5.90 -7.34 1.48
CA VAL A 140 5.26 -6.24 2.19
C VAL A 140 3.76 -6.30 1.97
N LYS A 141 3.00 -6.03 3.02
CA LYS A 141 1.55 -5.81 2.96
C LYS A 141 1.22 -4.55 3.72
N ILE A 142 0.63 -3.59 3.02
CA ILE A 142 0.16 -2.33 3.58
C ILE A 142 -1.36 -2.40 3.66
N VAL A 143 -1.91 -2.02 4.81
CA VAL A 143 -3.37 -1.96 5.04
C VAL A 143 -3.71 -0.53 5.46
N LEU A 144 -4.65 0.09 4.76
CA LEU A 144 -5.20 1.39 5.15
C LEU A 144 -6.32 1.16 6.17
N VAL A 145 -6.28 1.93 7.25
CA VAL A 145 -7.29 1.88 8.30
C VAL A 145 -8.05 3.20 8.26
N PHE A 146 -9.35 3.12 7.99
CA PHE A 146 -10.25 4.26 7.96
C PHE A 146 -11.00 4.34 9.29
N ASP A 147 -11.09 5.52 9.88
CA ASP A 147 -11.92 5.73 11.04
C ASP A 147 -13.40 5.93 10.65
N LYS A 148 -14.31 5.87 11.63
CA LYS A 148 -15.74 6.02 11.38
C LYS A 148 -16.15 7.41 10.88
N LYS A 149 -15.23 8.38 10.89
CA LYS A 149 -15.48 9.74 10.38
C LYS A 149 -15.05 9.88 8.92
N SER A 150 -14.27 8.91 8.43
CA SER A 150 -13.74 8.87 7.06
C SER A 150 -14.67 8.11 6.09
N ILE A 151 -15.81 7.57 6.60
CA ILE A 151 -16.77 6.78 5.83
C ILE A 151 -18.12 7.50 5.81
#